data_942e53e606dd4b15b2dccfa2a7b8408f
#
_entry.id   942e53e606dd4b15b2dccfa2a7b8408f
#
_cell.length_a   1.000
_cell.length_b   1.000
_cell.length_c   1.000
_cell.angle_alpha   90.00
_cell.angle_beta   90.00
_cell.angle_gamma   90.00
#
_symmetry.space_group_name_H-M   'P 1'
#
loop_
_entity.id
_entity.type
_entity.pdbx_description
1 polymer ?
#
loop_
_entity_poly.entity_id
_entity_poly.type
_entity_poly.pdbx_seq_one_letter_code
_entity_poly.pdbx_strand_id
1 'polypeptide(L)'
;MTSLLIADGIEVAGRLESTDLRCNAGELVAVIGPNGSGKTSLLRALAGIELDHGLVLIDGEEVAASPPTRRTKLLSYLPATRSLVWPISARDVVALGLPSADRARIEVLVDILELGALADRPVNSLSTGERTRVLLARSLAARPRLLLLDEPLANLDPYWVLRTQELMREAAEARSTVIASLHDLSQLRSFDRAILVDNGRIVADAAPEKVLGCQEVSAAFRVERHDGAWRISSTADPRSSQ
;
A
#
# COMPACT_ATOMS: atom_id res chain seq x y z
N MET A 1 0.91 19.77 14.27
CA MET A 1 1.76 18.61 13.88
C MET A 1 2.10 18.78 12.40
N THR A 2 3.36 18.68 12.02
CA THR A 2 3.77 18.84 10.61
C THR A 2 3.50 17.54 9.86
N SER A 3 2.77 17.61 8.73
CA SER A 3 2.50 16.45 7.90
C SER A 3 3.81 15.87 7.35
N LEU A 4 3.96 14.53 7.39
CA LEU A 4 5.09 13.84 6.77
C LEU A 4 4.97 13.83 5.25
N LEU A 5 3.78 13.47 4.76
CA LEU A 5 3.43 13.42 3.34
C LEU A 5 2.53 14.62 3.01
N ILE A 6 2.88 15.33 1.97
CA ILE A 6 2.04 16.34 1.33
C ILE A 6 2.01 16.02 -0.16
N ALA A 7 0.84 15.70 -0.67
CA ALA A 7 0.54 15.63 -2.08
C ALA A 7 -0.40 16.79 -2.40
N ASP A 8 -0.03 17.63 -3.36
CA ASP A 8 -0.75 18.84 -3.72
C ASP A 8 -1.08 18.81 -5.22
N GLY A 9 -2.35 18.77 -5.54
CA GLY A 9 -2.88 18.72 -6.90
C GLY A 9 -2.37 17.55 -7.74
N ILE A 10 -2.07 16.39 -7.13
CA ILE A 10 -1.57 15.23 -7.89
C ILE A 10 -2.63 14.69 -8.84
N GLU A 11 -2.24 14.45 -10.10
CA GLU A 11 -3.12 13.99 -11.15
C GLU A 11 -2.44 12.94 -12.04
N VAL A 12 -3.22 11.94 -12.48
CA VAL A 12 -2.82 10.95 -13.50
C VAL A 12 -3.90 10.92 -14.58
N ALA A 13 -3.59 11.35 -15.78
CA ALA A 13 -4.54 11.54 -16.88
C ALA A 13 -5.40 10.28 -17.12
N GLY A 14 -6.71 10.45 -17.05
CA GLY A 14 -7.71 9.39 -17.25
C GLY A 14 -7.79 8.33 -16.13
N ARG A 15 -7.05 8.51 -15.00
CA ARG A 15 -6.99 7.51 -13.91
C ARG A 15 -7.14 8.08 -12.51
N LEU A 16 -6.61 9.27 -12.26
CA LEU A 16 -6.70 9.99 -10.99
C LEU A 16 -6.95 11.46 -11.29
N GLU A 17 -8.05 12.00 -10.81
CA GLU A 17 -8.33 13.42 -10.89
C GLU A 17 -7.48 14.20 -9.90
N SER A 18 -7.35 15.51 -10.12
CA SER A 18 -6.56 16.39 -9.24
C SER A 18 -6.95 16.18 -7.78
N THR A 19 -5.97 15.78 -6.98
CA THR A 19 -6.20 15.26 -5.62
C THR A 19 -5.16 15.83 -4.66
N ASP A 20 -5.63 16.28 -3.50
CA ASP A 20 -4.80 16.67 -2.35
C ASP A 20 -4.83 15.58 -1.29
N LEU A 21 -3.67 15.24 -0.73
CA LEU A 21 -3.57 14.27 0.37
C LEU A 21 -2.47 14.69 1.35
N ARG A 22 -2.76 14.56 2.64
CA ARG A 22 -1.78 14.79 3.71
C ARG A 22 -1.82 13.64 4.69
N CYS A 23 -0.65 13.13 5.08
CA CYS A 23 -0.54 12.12 6.13
C CYS A 23 0.51 12.52 7.16
N ASN A 24 0.28 12.12 8.41
CA ASN A 24 1.19 12.38 9.51
C ASN A 24 2.22 11.26 9.64
N ALA A 25 3.34 11.55 10.32
CA ALA A 25 4.35 10.54 10.62
C ALA A 25 3.79 9.45 11.55
N GLY A 26 3.97 8.18 11.18
CA GLY A 26 3.50 7.05 11.94
C GLY A 26 2.02 6.70 11.74
N GLU A 27 1.39 7.25 10.71
CA GLU A 27 0.00 6.96 10.38
C GLU A 27 -0.09 5.69 9.50
N LEU A 28 -0.99 4.78 9.84
CA LEU A 28 -1.30 3.58 9.06
C LEU A 28 -2.62 3.79 8.32
N VAL A 29 -2.54 4.02 7.01
CA VAL A 29 -3.65 4.44 6.14
C VAL A 29 -4.03 3.33 5.18
N ALA A 30 -5.31 2.96 5.14
CA ALA A 30 -5.87 2.06 4.13
C ALA A 30 -6.43 2.84 2.94
N VAL A 31 -6.14 2.40 1.73
CA VAL A 31 -6.79 2.87 0.50
C VAL A 31 -7.70 1.77 -0.02
N ILE A 32 -8.99 2.05 -0.06
CA ILE A 32 -10.02 1.11 -0.52
C ILE A 32 -10.76 1.66 -1.75
N GLY A 33 -11.48 0.80 -2.43
CA GLY A 33 -12.28 1.15 -3.62
C GLY A 33 -12.44 -0.07 -4.52
N PRO A 34 -13.42 -0.08 -5.42
CA PRO A 34 -13.62 -1.16 -6.38
C PRO A 34 -12.43 -1.33 -7.32
N ASN A 35 -12.43 -2.41 -8.10
CA ASN A 35 -11.41 -2.61 -9.14
C ASN A 35 -11.53 -1.51 -10.19
N GLY A 36 -10.38 -0.94 -10.59
CA GLY A 36 -10.36 0.17 -11.55
C GLY A 36 -10.66 1.55 -10.96
N SER A 37 -10.90 1.68 -9.65
CA SER A 37 -11.24 2.97 -9.02
C SER A 37 -10.11 4.01 -8.99
N GLY A 38 -8.83 3.59 -9.22
CA GLY A 38 -7.68 4.50 -9.19
C GLY A 38 -6.72 4.29 -8.01
N LYS A 39 -6.92 3.27 -7.14
CA LYS A 39 -6.02 3.00 -5.98
C LYS A 39 -4.55 2.89 -6.36
N THR A 40 -4.24 2.03 -7.33
CA THR A 40 -2.86 1.85 -7.84
C THR A 40 -2.32 3.14 -8.44
N SER A 41 -3.15 3.92 -9.16
CA SER A 41 -2.74 5.20 -9.74
C SER A 41 -2.42 6.22 -8.64
N LEU A 42 -3.24 6.29 -7.57
CA LEU A 42 -2.95 7.11 -6.40
C LEU A 42 -1.60 6.72 -5.76
N LEU A 43 -1.37 5.43 -5.49
CA LEU A 43 -0.10 4.97 -4.89
C LEU A 43 1.11 5.26 -5.80
N ARG A 44 0.98 5.09 -7.12
CA ARG A 44 2.04 5.38 -8.08
C ARG A 44 2.31 6.88 -8.22
N ALA A 45 1.26 7.71 -8.17
CA ALA A 45 1.41 9.17 -8.15
C ALA A 45 2.17 9.61 -6.89
N LEU A 46 1.78 9.11 -5.71
CA LEU A 46 2.48 9.36 -4.45
C LEU A 46 3.95 8.86 -4.47
N ALA A 47 4.23 7.79 -5.21
CA ALA A 47 5.59 7.30 -5.41
C ALA A 47 6.40 8.12 -6.43
N GLY A 48 5.77 9.06 -7.14
CA GLY A 48 6.38 9.80 -8.24
C GLY A 48 6.76 8.91 -9.43
N ILE A 49 6.02 7.81 -9.65
CA ILE A 49 6.19 6.87 -10.77
C ILE A 49 5.33 7.28 -11.95
N GLU A 50 4.06 7.61 -11.69
CA GLU A 50 3.09 8.09 -12.67
C GLU A 50 2.48 9.38 -12.08
N LEU A 51 2.94 10.53 -12.53
CA LEU A 51 2.49 11.84 -12.05
C LEU A 51 2.54 12.82 -13.24
N ASP A 52 1.38 13.21 -13.74
CA ASP A 52 1.29 14.16 -14.86
C ASP A 52 1.28 15.61 -14.34
N HIS A 53 0.59 15.86 -13.23
CA HIS A 53 0.55 17.17 -12.56
C HIS A 53 0.63 17.04 -11.05
N GLY A 54 0.98 18.14 -10.39
CA GLY A 54 1.05 18.24 -8.94
C GLY A 54 2.44 17.99 -8.35
N LEU A 55 2.51 17.92 -7.03
CA LEU A 55 3.75 17.85 -6.26
C LEU A 55 3.60 16.84 -5.11
N VAL A 56 4.64 16.04 -4.87
CA VAL A 56 4.72 15.15 -3.71
C VAL A 56 5.94 15.48 -2.87
N LEU A 57 5.70 15.87 -1.61
CA LEU A 57 6.73 16.13 -0.62
C LEU A 57 6.68 15.09 0.50
N ILE A 58 7.84 14.58 0.90
CA ILE A 58 8.02 13.71 2.06
C ILE A 58 9.05 14.36 2.98
N ASP A 59 8.69 14.64 4.22
CA ASP A 59 9.52 15.42 5.16
C ASP A 59 9.97 16.78 4.55
N GLY A 60 9.16 17.40 3.71
CA GLY A 60 9.47 18.65 3.02
C GLY A 60 10.40 18.49 1.80
N GLU A 61 10.81 17.28 1.45
CA GLU A 61 11.66 17.02 0.29
C GLU A 61 10.81 16.51 -0.89
N GLU A 62 11.02 17.11 -2.06
CA GLU A 62 10.34 16.69 -3.28
C GLU A 62 10.84 15.32 -3.75
N VAL A 63 9.91 14.38 -3.94
CA VAL A 63 10.22 12.99 -4.32
C VAL A 63 10.87 12.92 -5.69
N ALA A 64 10.35 13.67 -6.67
CA ALA A 64 10.85 13.66 -8.04
C ALA A 64 12.27 14.21 -8.17
N ALA A 65 12.61 15.22 -7.38
CA ALA A 65 13.92 15.88 -7.37
C ALA A 65 14.97 15.15 -6.51
N SER A 66 14.56 14.19 -5.68
CA SER A 66 15.45 13.51 -4.74
C SER A 66 16.38 12.51 -5.47
N PRO A 67 17.71 12.52 -5.17
CA PRO A 67 18.65 11.56 -5.75
C PRO A 67 18.32 10.12 -5.29
N PRO A 68 18.66 9.06 -6.08
CA PRO A 68 18.26 7.68 -5.82
C PRO A 68 18.57 7.17 -4.42
N THR A 69 19.76 7.45 -3.87
CA THR A 69 20.14 7.05 -2.51
C THR A 69 19.34 7.75 -1.39
N ARG A 70 18.89 8.99 -1.64
CA ARG A 70 18.00 9.69 -0.73
C ARG A 70 16.58 9.17 -0.87
N ARG A 71 16.13 8.96 -2.11
CA ARG A 71 14.79 8.47 -2.42
C ARG A 71 14.47 7.14 -1.73
N THR A 72 15.43 6.18 -1.68
CA THR A 72 15.26 4.91 -0.93
C THR A 72 15.00 5.09 0.56
N LYS A 73 15.48 6.17 1.17
CA LYS A 73 15.19 6.52 2.56
C LYS A 73 13.89 7.30 2.74
N LEU A 74 13.46 8.03 1.72
CA LEU A 74 12.20 8.77 1.73
C LEU A 74 11.02 7.83 1.53
N LEU A 75 11.06 6.97 0.52
CA LEU A 75 9.93 6.11 0.20
C LEU A 75 10.36 4.72 -0.31
N SER A 76 9.47 3.77 -0.11
CA SER A 76 9.48 2.48 -0.81
C SER A 76 8.10 2.16 -1.34
N TYR A 77 8.04 1.55 -2.53
CA TYR A 77 6.81 1.13 -3.18
C TYR A 77 6.84 -0.37 -3.46
N LEU A 78 5.82 -1.08 -2.95
CA LEU A 78 5.52 -2.47 -3.26
C LEU A 78 4.38 -2.51 -4.28
N PRO A 79 4.61 -2.91 -5.54
CA PRO A 79 3.55 -2.98 -6.55
C PRO A 79 2.64 -4.21 -6.35
N ALA A 80 1.38 -4.13 -6.81
CA ALA A 80 0.45 -5.26 -6.83
C ALA A 80 0.95 -6.42 -7.73
N THR A 81 1.59 -6.07 -8.86
CA THR A 81 2.20 -7.06 -9.75
C THR A 81 3.53 -7.54 -9.20
N ARG A 82 3.63 -8.85 -8.93
CA ARG A 82 4.79 -9.47 -8.27
C ARG A 82 5.61 -10.38 -9.18
N SER A 83 5.52 -10.19 -10.49
CA SER A 83 6.34 -10.93 -11.44
C SER A 83 7.78 -10.43 -11.41
N LEU A 84 8.70 -11.30 -11.00
CA LEU A 84 10.13 -11.10 -11.08
C LEU A 84 10.69 -12.15 -12.04
N VAL A 85 11.17 -11.69 -13.19
CA VAL A 85 11.65 -12.57 -14.28
C VAL A 85 13.13 -12.95 -14.09
N TRP A 86 13.86 -12.14 -13.33
CA TRP A 86 15.30 -12.25 -13.17
C TRP A 86 15.66 -13.37 -12.18
N PRO A 87 16.58 -14.27 -12.49
CA PRO A 87 16.98 -15.38 -11.63
C PRO A 87 17.98 -14.95 -10.54
N ILE A 88 17.68 -13.83 -9.83
CA ILE A 88 18.50 -13.36 -8.71
C ILE A 88 17.98 -13.99 -7.41
N SER A 89 18.84 -14.15 -6.40
CA SER A 89 18.47 -14.75 -5.14
C SER A 89 17.46 -13.87 -4.37
N ALA A 90 16.65 -14.49 -3.52
CA ALA A 90 15.73 -13.75 -2.64
C ALA A 90 16.49 -12.75 -1.75
N ARG A 91 17.66 -13.14 -1.25
CA ARG A 91 18.58 -12.29 -0.47
C ARG A 91 19.02 -11.06 -1.25
N ASP A 92 19.40 -11.22 -2.52
CA ASP A 92 19.81 -10.10 -3.37
C ASP A 92 18.64 -9.16 -3.66
N VAL A 93 17.41 -9.69 -3.84
CA VAL A 93 16.21 -8.86 -3.97
C VAL A 93 16.00 -8.00 -2.73
N VAL A 94 16.17 -8.56 -1.52
CA VAL A 94 16.08 -7.78 -0.27
C VAL A 94 17.16 -6.69 -0.23
N ALA A 95 18.39 -7.02 -0.65
CA ALA A 95 19.51 -6.07 -0.70
C ALA A 95 19.24 -4.87 -1.62
N LEU A 96 18.49 -5.05 -2.72
CA LEU A 96 18.09 -3.95 -3.61
C LEU A 96 17.24 -2.87 -2.91
N GLY A 97 16.66 -3.15 -1.75
CA GLY A 97 15.93 -2.17 -0.95
C GLY A 97 16.84 -1.26 -0.10
N LEU A 98 18.13 -1.50 -0.07
CA LEU A 98 19.10 -0.76 0.74
C LEU A 98 19.84 0.30 -0.09
N PRO A 99 20.13 1.48 0.47
CA PRO A 99 20.93 2.51 -0.20
C PRO A 99 22.43 2.16 -0.27
N SER A 100 22.88 1.22 0.56
CA SER A 100 24.25 0.70 0.62
C SER A 100 24.23 -0.71 1.22
N ALA A 101 25.31 -1.47 1.04
CA ALA A 101 25.41 -2.83 1.57
C ALA A 101 25.30 -2.85 3.11
N ASP A 102 24.30 -3.58 3.63
CA ASP A 102 24.09 -3.82 5.06
C ASP A 102 23.63 -5.28 5.26
N ARG A 103 24.61 -6.16 5.40
CA ARG A 103 24.37 -7.59 5.56
C ARG A 103 23.59 -7.90 6.85
N ALA A 104 23.89 -7.21 7.93
CA ALA A 104 23.19 -7.43 9.21
C ALA A 104 21.69 -7.11 9.07
N ARG A 105 21.36 -6.02 8.38
CA ARG A 105 19.97 -5.66 8.12
C ARG A 105 19.25 -6.68 7.24
N ILE A 106 19.93 -7.24 6.25
CA ILE A 106 19.38 -8.29 5.38
C ILE A 106 19.03 -9.52 6.21
N GLU A 107 19.95 -10.01 7.06
CA GLU A 107 19.70 -11.19 7.91
C GLU A 107 18.52 -10.97 8.85
N VAL A 108 18.42 -9.81 9.49
CA VAL A 108 17.26 -9.46 10.32
C VAL A 108 15.94 -9.56 9.55
N LEU A 109 15.90 -9.10 8.30
CA LEU A 109 14.69 -9.18 7.46
C LEU A 109 14.40 -10.61 6.98
N VAL A 110 15.45 -11.37 6.69
CA VAL A 110 15.33 -12.80 6.34
C VAL A 110 14.71 -13.57 7.50
N ASP A 111 15.10 -13.27 8.74
CA ASP A 111 14.55 -13.92 9.94
C ASP A 111 13.10 -13.47 10.20
N ILE A 112 12.83 -12.16 10.21
CA ILE A 112 11.47 -11.60 10.47
C ILE A 112 10.42 -12.12 9.50
N LEU A 113 10.80 -12.33 8.23
CA LEU A 113 9.91 -12.79 7.17
C LEU A 113 10.05 -14.28 6.87
N GLU A 114 10.77 -15.03 7.74
CA GLU A 114 10.97 -16.48 7.64
C GLU A 114 11.45 -16.91 6.25
N LEU A 115 12.45 -16.19 5.73
CA LEU A 115 13.00 -16.43 4.38
C LEU A 115 14.25 -17.31 4.40
N GLY A 116 14.72 -17.81 5.56
CA GLY A 116 15.99 -18.52 5.70
C GLY A 116 16.19 -19.64 4.67
N ALA A 117 15.21 -20.54 4.53
CA ALA A 117 15.26 -21.63 3.55
C ALA A 117 15.11 -21.18 2.08
N LEU A 118 14.73 -19.93 1.84
CA LEU A 118 14.46 -19.35 0.53
C LEU A 118 15.52 -18.37 0.10
N ALA A 119 16.37 -17.89 1.04
CA ALA A 119 17.26 -16.74 0.87
C ALA A 119 18.17 -16.85 -0.37
N ASP A 120 18.70 -18.03 -0.62
CA ASP A 120 19.63 -18.28 -1.73
C ASP A 120 18.95 -18.86 -2.99
N ARG A 121 17.60 -19.03 -2.94
CA ARG A 121 16.85 -19.51 -4.11
C ARG A 121 16.55 -18.37 -5.08
N PRO A 122 16.53 -18.64 -6.40
CA PRO A 122 16.11 -17.67 -7.40
C PRO A 122 14.66 -17.22 -7.17
N VAL A 123 14.40 -15.92 -7.12
CA VAL A 123 13.08 -15.37 -6.77
C VAL A 123 11.99 -15.76 -7.78
N ASN A 124 12.34 -16.03 -9.04
CA ASN A 124 11.41 -16.50 -10.06
C ASN A 124 10.93 -17.96 -9.83
N SER A 125 11.63 -18.74 -8.98
CA SER A 125 11.24 -20.11 -8.59
C SER A 125 10.32 -20.15 -7.36
N LEU A 126 10.09 -19.02 -6.71
CA LEU A 126 9.27 -18.91 -5.51
C LEU A 126 7.78 -18.87 -5.83
N SER A 127 6.94 -19.37 -4.92
CA SER A 127 5.49 -19.20 -4.97
C SER A 127 5.11 -17.71 -4.86
N THR A 128 3.87 -17.37 -5.18
CA THR A 128 3.38 -15.99 -5.10
C THR A 128 3.47 -15.43 -3.68
N GLY A 129 3.09 -16.22 -2.66
CA GLY A 129 3.18 -15.82 -1.25
C GLY A 129 4.64 -15.63 -0.79
N GLU A 130 5.53 -16.57 -1.11
CA GLU A 130 6.97 -16.45 -0.81
C GLU A 130 7.59 -15.21 -1.47
N ARG A 131 7.23 -14.95 -2.73
CA ARG A 131 7.68 -13.76 -3.46
C ARG A 131 7.15 -12.47 -2.83
N THR A 132 5.90 -12.47 -2.36
CA THR A 132 5.32 -11.35 -1.61
C THR A 132 6.15 -11.03 -0.38
N ARG A 133 6.54 -12.04 0.41
CA ARG A 133 7.38 -11.86 1.60
C ARG A 133 8.75 -11.27 1.26
N VAL A 134 9.40 -11.75 0.20
CA VAL A 134 10.69 -11.21 -0.27
C VAL A 134 10.57 -9.74 -0.67
N LEU A 135 9.52 -9.38 -1.42
CA LEU A 135 9.28 -8.00 -1.84
C LEU A 135 8.89 -7.08 -0.67
N LEU A 136 8.18 -7.62 0.33
CA LEU A 136 7.90 -6.89 1.57
C LEU A 136 9.20 -6.63 2.36
N ALA A 137 10.08 -7.66 2.49
CA ALA A 137 11.41 -7.50 3.08
C ALA A 137 12.21 -6.38 2.39
N ARG A 138 12.25 -6.39 1.05
CA ARG A 138 12.88 -5.33 0.27
C ARG A 138 12.29 -3.96 0.59
N SER A 139 10.98 -3.86 0.70
CA SER A 139 10.31 -2.58 0.96
C SER A 139 10.61 -2.03 2.35
N LEU A 140 10.82 -2.90 3.34
CA LEU A 140 11.17 -2.55 4.72
C LEU A 140 12.67 -2.31 4.93
N ALA A 141 13.52 -2.62 3.94
CA ALA A 141 14.97 -2.69 4.13
C ALA A 141 15.58 -1.36 4.57
N ALA A 142 15.30 -0.27 3.86
CA ALA A 142 15.84 1.05 4.15
C ALA A 142 15.15 1.78 5.31
N ARG A 143 14.12 1.20 5.94
CA ARG A 143 13.25 1.89 6.90
C ARG A 143 12.76 3.23 6.35
N PRO A 144 12.03 3.22 5.22
CA PRO A 144 11.64 4.45 4.53
C PRO A 144 10.68 5.28 5.39
N ARG A 145 10.65 6.58 5.15
CA ARG A 145 9.71 7.50 5.82
C ARG A 145 8.27 7.25 5.37
N LEU A 146 8.07 6.92 4.10
CA LEU A 146 6.79 6.55 3.50
C LEU A 146 6.89 5.15 2.90
N LEU A 147 5.99 4.26 3.31
CA LEU A 147 5.85 2.90 2.78
C LEU A 147 4.52 2.80 2.03
N LEU A 148 4.60 2.65 0.72
CA LEU A 148 3.45 2.49 -0.17
C LEU A 148 3.32 1.02 -0.57
N LEU A 149 2.20 0.39 -0.22
CA LEU A 149 1.98 -1.04 -0.42
C LEU A 149 0.71 -1.27 -1.26
N ASP A 150 0.89 -1.75 -2.48
CA ASP A 150 -0.25 -2.05 -3.35
C ASP A 150 -0.63 -3.53 -3.19
N GLU A 151 -1.79 -3.77 -2.59
CA GLU A 151 -2.35 -5.08 -2.25
C GLU A 151 -1.40 -5.99 -1.45
N PRO A 152 -0.82 -5.52 -0.33
CA PRO A 152 0.20 -6.28 0.39
C PRO A 152 -0.29 -7.60 1.00
N LEU A 153 -1.60 -7.73 1.20
CA LEU A 153 -2.24 -8.89 1.84
C LEU A 153 -2.80 -9.91 0.83
N ALA A 154 -2.72 -9.60 -0.48
CA ALA A 154 -3.26 -10.48 -1.52
C ALA A 154 -2.42 -11.77 -1.67
N ASN A 155 -3.12 -12.90 -1.88
CA ASN A 155 -2.52 -14.23 -2.09
C ASN A 155 -1.62 -14.72 -0.93
N LEU A 156 -1.87 -14.25 0.29
CA LEU A 156 -1.27 -14.74 1.51
C LEU A 156 -2.25 -15.66 2.26
N ASP A 157 -1.72 -16.65 2.96
CA ASP A 157 -2.51 -17.41 3.92
C ASP A 157 -2.84 -16.58 5.18
N PRO A 158 -3.77 -17.03 6.03
CA PRO A 158 -4.22 -16.26 7.20
C PRO A 158 -3.09 -15.86 8.15
N TYR A 159 -2.09 -16.71 8.36
CA TYR A 159 -0.93 -16.40 9.21
C TYR A 159 -0.15 -15.21 8.64
N TRP A 160 0.17 -15.25 7.33
CA TRP A 160 0.92 -14.19 6.68
C TRP A 160 0.12 -12.90 6.48
N VAL A 161 -1.21 -12.98 6.38
CA VAL A 161 -2.07 -11.78 6.43
C VAL A 161 -1.88 -11.06 7.76
N LEU A 162 -2.04 -11.77 8.89
CA LEU A 162 -1.88 -11.19 10.23
C LEU A 162 -0.46 -10.69 10.45
N ARG A 163 0.54 -11.48 10.11
CA ARG A 163 1.95 -11.10 10.28
C ARG A 163 2.32 -9.86 9.46
N THR A 164 1.80 -9.73 8.23
CA THR A 164 2.02 -8.54 7.41
C THR A 164 1.34 -7.30 8.01
N GLN A 165 0.14 -7.46 8.60
CA GLN A 165 -0.53 -6.36 9.31
C GLN A 165 0.28 -5.90 10.54
N GLU A 166 0.83 -6.84 11.32
CA GLU A 166 1.74 -6.53 12.43
C GLU A 166 2.98 -5.76 11.95
N LEU A 167 3.65 -6.22 10.89
CA LEU A 167 4.82 -5.54 10.33
C LEU A 167 4.50 -4.12 9.82
N MET A 168 3.33 -3.92 9.23
CA MET A 168 2.87 -2.58 8.86
C MET A 168 2.67 -1.69 10.10
N ARG A 169 2.08 -2.24 11.17
CA ARG A 169 1.89 -1.52 12.44
C ARG A 169 3.22 -1.21 13.11
N GLU A 170 4.14 -2.17 13.20
CA GLU A 170 5.50 -1.97 13.70
C GLU A 170 6.24 -0.85 12.93
N ALA A 171 6.10 -0.82 11.59
CA ALA A 171 6.68 0.25 10.77
C ALA A 171 6.06 1.62 11.09
N ALA A 172 4.75 1.70 11.30
CA ALA A 172 4.06 2.93 11.68
C ALA A 172 4.50 3.41 13.07
N GLU A 173 4.59 2.52 14.05
CA GLU A 173 5.11 2.82 15.40
C GLU A 173 6.57 3.31 15.37
N ALA A 174 7.37 2.78 14.43
CA ALA A 174 8.73 3.25 14.15
C ALA A 174 8.77 4.58 13.35
N ARG A 175 7.64 5.28 13.22
CA ARG A 175 7.49 6.60 12.58
C ARG A 175 7.55 6.60 11.05
N SER A 176 7.45 5.46 10.38
CA SER A 176 7.13 5.42 8.95
C SER A 176 5.63 5.69 8.78
N THR A 177 5.24 6.47 7.77
CA THR A 177 3.84 6.48 7.34
C THR A 177 3.62 5.32 6.39
N VAL A 178 2.58 4.53 6.61
CA VAL A 178 2.26 3.37 5.78
C VAL A 178 0.93 3.60 5.09
N ILE A 179 0.90 3.49 3.75
CA ILE A 179 -0.33 3.57 2.95
C ILE A 179 -0.46 2.25 2.19
N ALA A 180 -1.51 1.49 2.47
CA ALA A 180 -1.74 0.19 1.85
C ALA A 180 -3.08 0.14 1.13
N SER A 181 -3.10 -0.31 -0.14
CA SER A 181 -4.36 -0.61 -0.82
C SER A 181 -4.91 -1.97 -0.37
N LEU A 182 -6.22 -2.04 -0.17
CA LEU A 182 -6.91 -3.23 0.31
C LEU A 182 -8.13 -3.55 -0.57
N HIS A 183 -8.45 -4.85 -0.67
CA HIS A 183 -9.68 -5.33 -1.29
C HIS A 183 -10.72 -5.79 -0.27
N ASP A 184 -10.29 -6.30 0.88
CA ASP A 184 -11.16 -6.82 1.92
C ASP A 184 -11.45 -5.74 2.97
N LEU A 185 -12.70 -5.28 3.02
CA LEU A 185 -13.16 -4.27 3.96
C LEU A 185 -13.07 -4.72 5.43
N SER A 186 -13.04 -6.03 5.70
CA SER A 186 -12.89 -6.56 7.07
C SER A 186 -11.52 -6.24 7.69
N GLN A 187 -10.51 -6.02 6.85
CA GLN A 187 -9.14 -5.71 7.26
C GLN A 187 -8.95 -4.26 7.70
N LEU A 188 -9.91 -3.37 7.43
CA LEU A 188 -9.81 -1.94 7.75
C LEU A 188 -9.62 -1.63 9.24
N ARG A 189 -10.11 -2.51 10.13
CA ARG A 189 -10.05 -2.27 11.58
C ARG A 189 -8.64 -2.20 12.16
N SER A 190 -7.65 -2.72 11.46
CA SER A 190 -6.24 -2.64 11.86
C SER A 190 -5.55 -1.32 11.47
N PHE A 191 -6.26 -0.42 10.76
CA PHE A 191 -5.76 0.85 10.27
C PHE A 191 -6.25 2.04 11.11
N ASP A 192 -5.50 3.15 11.07
CA ASP A 192 -5.85 4.38 11.79
C ASP A 192 -6.82 5.25 10.97
N ARG A 193 -6.72 5.16 9.64
CA ARG A 193 -7.46 5.96 8.67
C ARG A 193 -7.77 5.15 7.43
N ALA A 194 -8.90 5.41 6.81
CA ALA A 194 -9.31 4.80 5.55
C ALA A 194 -9.66 5.88 4.53
N ILE A 195 -9.19 5.69 3.31
CA ILE A 195 -9.44 6.55 2.14
C ILE A 195 -10.20 5.70 1.13
N LEU A 196 -11.40 6.13 0.75
CA LEU A 196 -12.16 5.51 -0.34
C LEU A 196 -11.88 6.24 -1.64
N VAL A 197 -11.37 5.50 -2.62
CA VAL A 197 -11.18 5.98 -3.98
C VAL A 197 -12.25 5.38 -4.87
N ASP A 198 -12.96 6.23 -5.61
CA ASP A 198 -13.93 5.82 -6.62
C ASP A 198 -13.83 6.72 -7.85
N ASN A 199 -13.82 6.08 -9.05
CA ASN A 199 -13.71 6.77 -10.33
C ASN A 199 -12.58 7.83 -10.40
N GLY A 200 -11.40 7.53 -9.82
CA GLY A 200 -10.24 8.41 -9.80
C GLY A 200 -10.32 9.56 -8.81
N ARG A 201 -11.25 9.54 -7.85
CA ARG A 201 -11.44 10.57 -6.82
C ARG A 201 -11.37 9.99 -5.42
N ILE A 202 -10.88 10.75 -4.46
CA ILE A 202 -11.09 10.46 -3.04
C ILE A 202 -12.50 10.92 -2.68
N VAL A 203 -13.39 9.97 -2.37
CA VAL A 203 -14.81 10.26 -2.05
C VAL A 203 -15.11 10.15 -0.55
N ALA A 204 -14.26 9.48 0.23
CA ALA A 204 -14.31 9.50 1.69
C ALA A 204 -12.90 9.38 2.26
N ASP A 205 -12.66 10.04 3.40
CA ASP A 205 -11.38 10.07 4.10
C ASP A 205 -11.63 10.31 5.59
N ALA A 206 -11.58 9.25 6.40
CA ALA A 206 -11.90 9.29 7.83
C ALA A 206 -11.38 8.05 8.57
N ALA A 207 -11.69 7.95 9.87
CA ALA A 207 -11.48 6.72 10.63
C ALA A 207 -12.24 5.53 10.00
N PRO A 208 -11.70 4.30 10.04
CA PRO A 208 -12.25 3.14 9.35
C PRO A 208 -13.76 2.89 9.58
N GLU A 209 -14.23 2.98 10.81
CA GLU A 209 -15.65 2.74 11.13
C GLU A 209 -16.58 3.81 10.51
N LYS A 210 -16.10 5.07 10.38
CA LYS A 210 -16.86 6.13 9.71
C LYS A 210 -16.97 5.88 8.22
N VAL A 211 -15.84 5.46 7.57
CA VAL A 211 -15.82 5.13 6.15
C VAL A 211 -16.71 3.91 5.88
N LEU A 212 -16.60 2.85 6.70
CA LEU A 212 -17.44 1.65 6.55
C LEU A 212 -18.95 1.93 6.71
N GLY A 213 -19.32 3.01 7.39
CA GLY A 213 -20.71 3.41 7.60
C GLY A 213 -21.22 4.47 6.61
N CYS A 214 -20.38 4.99 5.72
CA CYS A 214 -20.81 6.04 4.81
C CYS A 214 -21.53 5.49 3.56
N GLN A 215 -22.37 6.33 2.94
CA GLN A 215 -23.14 5.96 1.75
C GLN A 215 -22.25 5.72 0.53
N GLU A 216 -21.12 6.40 0.46
CA GLU A 216 -20.14 6.31 -0.61
C GLU A 216 -19.57 4.89 -0.72
N VAL A 217 -19.32 4.19 0.40
CA VAL A 217 -18.89 2.78 0.38
C VAL A 217 -19.98 1.90 -0.20
N SER A 218 -21.22 2.09 0.25
CA SER A 218 -22.37 1.32 -0.28
C SER A 218 -22.55 1.53 -1.77
N ALA A 219 -22.42 2.77 -2.24
CA ALA A 219 -22.53 3.11 -3.65
C ALA A 219 -21.37 2.53 -4.48
N ALA A 220 -20.11 2.74 -4.04
CA ALA A 220 -18.92 2.31 -4.77
C ALA A 220 -18.83 0.79 -4.90
N PHE A 221 -19.10 0.06 -3.82
CA PHE A 221 -19.01 -1.42 -3.79
C PHE A 221 -20.33 -2.11 -4.13
N ARG A 222 -21.44 -1.37 -4.27
CA ARG A 222 -22.79 -1.90 -4.50
C ARG A 222 -23.23 -2.90 -3.43
N VAL A 223 -22.91 -2.61 -2.18
CA VAL A 223 -23.23 -3.45 -1.01
C VAL A 223 -23.83 -2.60 0.09
N GLU A 224 -24.62 -3.24 0.93
CA GLU A 224 -25.20 -2.64 2.13
C GLU A 224 -24.80 -3.44 3.37
N ARG A 225 -24.61 -2.76 4.49
CA ARG A 225 -24.29 -3.41 5.76
C ARG A 225 -25.57 -3.68 6.55
N HIS A 226 -25.87 -4.97 6.79
CA HIS A 226 -27.03 -5.40 7.57
C HIS A 226 -26.54 -6.32 8.70
N ASP A 227 -26.86 -5.99 9.96
CA ASP A 227 -26.49 -6.79 11.15
C ASP A 227 -25.00 -7.15 11.18
N GLY A 228 -24.12 -6.23 10.77
CA GLY A 228 -22.68 -6.44 10.73
C GLY A 228 -22.14 -7.22 9.51
N ALA A 229 -23.00 -7.77 8.66
CA ALA A 229 -22.63 -8.48 7.44
C ALA A 229 -22.89 -7.61 6.19
N TRP A 230 -22.09 -7.84 5.15
CA TRP A 230 -22.28 -7.22 3.84
C TRP A 230 -23.26 -8.01 2.99
N ARG A 231 -24.21 -7.32 2.33
CA ARG A 231 -25.15 -7.87 1.36
C ARG A 231 -25.12 -7.05 0.08
N ILE A 232 -25.50 -7.66 -1.05
CA ILE A 232 -25.64 -6.93 -2.31
C ILE A 232 -26.79 -5.92 -2.12
N SER A 233 -26.56 -4.66 -2.51
CA SER A 233 -27.58 -3.62 -2.44
C SER A 233 -28.74 -3.94 -3.39
N SER A 234 -29.96 -3.83 -2.87
CA SER A 234 -31.20 -4.07 -3.64
C SER A 234 -31.37 -3.08 -4.81
N THR A 235 -30.73 -1.91 -4.73
CA THR A 235 -30.73 -0.92 -5.81
C THR A 235 -29.78 -1.28 -6.96
N ALA A 236 -28.90 -2.26 -6.77
CA ALA A 236 -27.92 -2.72 -7.75
C ALA A 236 -28.40 -3.92 -8.59
N ASP A 237 -29.58 -4.51 -8.29
CA ASP A 237 -30.13 -5.63 -9.06
C ASP A 237 -30.85 -5.11 -10.32
N PRO A 238 -30.28 -5.34 -11.53
CA PRO A 238 -30.94 -4.97 -12.78
C PRO A 238 -32.25 -5.74 -13.04
N ARG A 239 -32.60 -6.72 -12.17
CA ARG A 239 -33.83 -7.53 -12.24
C ARG A 239 -34.99 -6.95 -11.41
N SER A 240 -34.76 -5.91 -10.60
CA SER A 240 -35.79 -5.28 -9.78
C SER A 240 -36.61 -4.20 -10.52
N SER A 241 -36.46 -4.09 -11.86
CA SER A 241 -37.19 -3.15 -12.71
C SER A 241 -38.08 -3.87 -13.75
N GLN A 242 -38.73 -5.00 -13.37
CA GLN A 242 -39.80 -5.61 -14.17
C GLN A 242 -41.06 -5.80 -13.33
#